data_63c1f72f9fdf2e53977a113159875d82
#
_entry.id   63c1f72f9fdf2e53977a113159875d82
#
_cell.length_a   1.000
_cell.length_b   1.000
_cell.length_c   1.000
_cell.angle_alpha   90.00
_cell.angle_beta   90.00
_cell.angle_gamma   90.00
#
_symmetry.space_group_name_H-M   'P 1'
#
loop_
_entity.id
_entity.type
_entity.pdbx_description
1 polymer ?
#
loop_
_entity_poly.entity_id
_entity_poly.type
_entity_poly.pdbx_seq_one_letter_code
_entity_poly.pdbx_strand_id
1 'polypeptide(L)'
;ENVCKNAAHVLNVLCEFEKDPYLGILCPPYPTHGLYFMNMCSGGWGPNFENTKKLMKDLGLDVPVSGEKSPIAPYGSVFWFRPKAREPLFDHGWQHSDFPPEPLPQDGTISHAIERIYPFVAQSAGYYPAVVMSKSYAVTHNDTMQAYAGGVIRPLARVFDCTTFYGAVSSATGFAYKKHHLFSHYGPYSDSRRRHARNWLRDNLPAGSYKVIINTKRAIFGPHEGPYED
;
A
#
# COMPACT_ATOMS: atom_id res chain seq x y z
N GLU A 1 -9.38 -17.00 -2.47
CA GLU A 1 -9.75 -16.44 -1.17
C GLU A 1 -10.12 -14.95 -1.26
N ASN A 2 -9.21 -14.08 -1.75
CA ASN A 2 -9.41 -12.64 -1.74
C ASN A 2 -10.22 -12.09 -2.93
N VAL A 3 -10.38 -12.83 -3.99
CA VAL A 3 -11.09 -12.38 -5.20
C VAL A 3 -12.51 -12.95 -5.26
N CYS A 4 -12.68 -14.25 -5.05
CA CYS A 4 -13.96 -14.93 -5.21
C CYS A 4 -14.27 -15.91 -4.05
N LYS A 5 -14.16 -15.44 -2.80
CA LYS A 5 -14.31 -16.32 -1.63
C LYS A 5 -15.68 -17.01 -1.55
N ASN A 6 -16.74 -16.24 -1.68
CA ASN A 6 -18.13 -16.71 -1.64
C ASN A 6 -19.06 -15.67 -2.28
N ALA A 7 -20.32 -15.97 -2.44
CA ALA A 7 -21.31 -15.10 -3.08
C ALA A 7 -21.41 -13.72 -2.39
N ALA A 8 -21.42 -13.66 -1.07
CA ALA A 8 -21.50 -12.41 -0.34
C ALA A 8 -20.28 -11.51 -0.59
N HIS A 9 -19.08 -12.11 -0.65
CA HIS A 9 -17.84 -11.37 -0.98
C HIS A 9 -17.88 -10.82 -2.41
N VAL A 10 -18.33 -11.63 -3.37
CA VAL A 10 -18.50 -11.21 -4.78
C VAL A 10 -19.52 -10.07 -4.88
N LEU A 11 -20.66 -10.17 -4.22
CA LEU A 11 -21.65 -9.10 -4.19
C LEU A 11 -21.09 -7.81 -3.60
N ASN A 12 -20.31 -7.88 -2.52
CA ASN A 12 -19.66 -6.70 -1.96
C ASN A 12 -18.69 -6.05 -2.94
N VAL A 13 -17.89 -6.84 -3.68
CA VAL A 13 -17.00 -6.32 -4.73
C VAL A 13 -17.78 -5.60 -5.81
N LEU A 14 -18.86 -6.20 -6.30
CA LEU A 14 -19.72 -5.57 -7.31
C LEU A 14 -20.35 -4.27 -6.80
N CYS A 15 -20.83 -4.25 -5.56
CA CYS A 15 -21.35 -3.05 -4.91
C CYS A 15 -20.31 -1.94 -4.80
N GLU A 16 -19.04 -2.26 -4.52
CA GLU A 16 -17.98 -1.24 -4.50
C GLU A 16 -17.74 -0.64 -5.89
N PHE A 17 -17.72 -1.44 -6.94
CA PHE A 17 -17.64 -0.91 -8.31
C PHE A 17 -18.85 -0.08 -8.72
N GLU A 18 -20.04 -0.40 -8.20
CA GLU A 18 -21.27 0.35 -8.47
C GLU A 18 -21.27 1.72 -7.75
N LYS A 19 -20.86 1.73 -6.47
CA LYS A 19 -20.83 2.95 -5.65
C LYS A 19 -19.73 3.92 -6.08
N ASP A 20 -18.61 3.42 -6.53
CA ASP A 20 -17.46 4.24 -6.87
C ASP A 20 -17.11 4.13 -8.37
N PRO A 21 -17.51 5.13 -9.16
CA PRO A 21 -17.28 5.13 -10.60
C PRO A 21 -15.81 5.26 -11.00
N TYR A 22 -14.94 5.70 -10.09
CA TYR A 22 -13.49 5.86 -10.33
C TYR A 22 -12.67 4.64 -9.92
N LEU A 23 -13.26 3.67 -9.25
CA LEU A 23 -12.60 2.40 -8.96
C LEU A 23 -12.40 1.61 -10.27
N GLY A 24 -11.15 1.44 -10.69
CA GLY A 24 -10.81 0.79 -11.96
C GLY A 24 -10.42 -0.67 -11.82
N ILE A 25 -9.70 -1.01 -10.77
CA ILE A 25 -9.17 -2.35 -10.54
C ILE A 25 -9.10 -2.67 -9.04
N LEU A 26 -9.48 -3.90 -8.67
CA LEU A 26 -9.32 -4.46 -7.34
C LEU A 26 -8.37 -5.65 -7.40
N CYS A 27 -7.19 -5.49 -6.85
CA CYS A 27 -6.17 -6.52 -6.76
C CYS A 27 -6.24 -7.27 -5.44
N PRO A 28 -5.89 -8.57 -5.38
CA PRO A 28 -5.58 -9.21 -4.11
C PRO A 28 -4.36 -8.54 -3.47
N PRO A 29 -4.19 -8.63 -2.13
CA PRO A 29 -3.00 -8.14 -1.47
C PRO A 29 -1.78 -8.99 -1.88
N TYR A 30 -0.59 -8.42 -1.72
CA TYR A 30 0.63 -9.20 -1.86
C TYR A 30 0.66 -10.38 -0.91
N PRO A 31 1.22 -11.51 -1.34
CA PRO A 31 1.52 -12.60 -0.43
C PRO A 31 2.49 -12.12 0.67
N THR A 32 2.12 -12.34 1.93
CA THR A 32 2.92 -11.91 3.09
C THR A 32 3.71 -13.06 3.72
N HIS A 33 4.03 -14.09 2.96
CA HIS A 33 4.72 -15.28 3.45
C HIS A 33 5.96 -15.62 2.62
N GLY A 34 6.98 -16.13 3.28
CA GLY A 34 8.18 -16.67 2.67
C GLY A 34 8.93 -15.69 1.78
N LEU A 35 9.43 -16.19 0.67
CA LEU A 35 10.24 -15.43 -0.27
C LEU A 35 9.49 -14.29 -0.96
N TYR A 36 8.17 -14.39 -1.11
CA TYR A 36 7.37 -13.32 -1.69
C TYR A 36 7.45 -12.03 -0.88
N PHE A 37 7.36 -12.13 0.44
CA PHE A 37 7.51 -10.97 1.31
C PHE A 37 8.89 -10.35 1.20
N MET A 38 9.95 -11.16 1.16
CA MET A 38 11.32 -10.69 0.99
C MET A 38 11.50 -9.94 -0.34
N ASN A 39 10.96 -10.46 -1.42
CA ASN A 39 11.01 -9.82 -2.74
C ASN A 39 10.28 -8.48 -2.74
N MET A 40 9.14 -8.38 -2.06
CA MET A 40 8.39 -7.13 -1.95
C MET A 40 9.14 -6.06 -1.15
N CYS A 41 9.84 -6.47 -0.08
CA CYS A 41 10.70 -5.56 0.68
C CYS A 41 11.92 -5.06 -0.12
N SER A 42 12.36 -5.82 -1.11
CA SER A 42 13.49 -5.46 -1.99
C SER A 42 13.11 -4.72 -3.27
N GLY A 43 11.87 -4.24 -3.40
CA GLY A 43 11.40 -3.44 -4.54
C GLY A 43 10.45 -4.15 -5.49
N GLY A 44 10.34 -5.48 -5.48
CA GLY A 44 9.31 -6.27 -6.19
C GLY A 44 9.30 -6.24 -7.72
N TRP A 45 10.17 -5.43 -8.35
CA TRP A 45 10.24 -5.35 -9.81
C TRP A 45 11.01 -6.51 -10.45
N GLY A 46 12.08 -6.97 -9.79
CA GLY A 46 13.01 -7.90 -10.44
C GLY A 46 13.53 -7.34 -11.77
N PRO A 47 13.67 -8.16 -12.82
CA PRO A 47 14.11 -7.71 -14.15
C PRO A 47 13.02 -6.98 -14.95
N ASN A 48 11.84 -6.73 -14.38
CA ASN A 48 10.67 -6.28 -15.15
C ASN A 48 10.49 -4.76 -15.20
N PHE A 49 11.28 -3.97 -14.46
CA PHE A 49 11.10 -2.52 -14.40
C PHE A 49 11.26 -1.88 -15.78
N GLU A 50 12.36 -2.15 -16.47
CA GLU A 50 12.63 -1.57 -17.79
C GLU A 50 11.65 -2.10 -18.84
N ASN A 51 11.28 -3.38 -18.80
CA ASN A 51 10.26 -3.95 -19.68
C ASN A 51 8.89 -3.29 -19.47
N THR A 52 8.53 -3.01 -18.20
CA THR A 52 7.27 -2.31 -17.89
C THR A 52 7.30 -0.87 -18.38
N LYS A 53 8.42 -0.14 -18.18
CA LYS A 53 8.58 1.22 -18.72
C LYS A 53 8.46 1.27 -20.24
N LYS A 54 9.09 0.31 -20.92
CA LYS A 54 8.97 0.20 -22.38
C LYS A 54 7.51 -0.01 -22.78
N LEU A 55 6.85 -0.97 -22.15
CA LEU A 55 5.43 -1.24 -22.42
C LEU A 55 4.54 -0.04 -22.12
N MET A 56 4.79 0.69 -21.03
CA MET A 56 4.06 1.94 -20.73
C MET A 56 4.20 2.96 -21.86
N LYS A 57 5.40 3.12 -22.39
CA LYS A 57 5.66 4.01 -23.53
C LYS A 57 4.95 3.54 -24.79
N ASP A 58 5.00 2.24 -25.09
CA ASP A 58 4.38 1.65 -26.29
C ASP A 58 2.84 1.79 -26.21
N LEU A 59 2.27 1.73 -25.03
CA LEU A 59 0.83 1.98 -24.77
C LEU A 59 0.46 3.45 -24.60
N GLY A 60 1.41 4.39 -24.64
CA GLY A 60 1.16 5.81 -24.44
C GLY A 60 0.65 6.20 -23.05
N LEU A 61 1.04 5.44 -22.01
CA LEU A 61 0.59 5.71 -20.64
C LEU A 61 1.39 6.84 -20.01
N ASP A 62 0.74 7.94 -19.67
CA ASP A 62 1.34 9.08 -18.97
C ASP A 62 1.08 8.98 -17.45
N VAL A 63 1.75 8.04 -16.80
CA VAL A 63 1.66 7.81 -15.36
C VAL A 63 3.07 7.65 -14.78
N PRO A 64 3.40 8.31 -13.66
CA PRO A 64 4.71 8.18 -13.06
C PRO A 64 4.94 6.76 -12.50
N VAL A 65 6.10 6.20 -12.81
CA VAL A 65 6.56 4.91 -12.29
C VAL A 65 7.93 5.06 -11.63
N SER A 66 8.14 4.39 -10.49
CA SER A 66 9.41 4.42 -9.76
C SER A 66 9.94 3.00 -9.55
N GLY A 67 11.22 2.79 -9.88
CA GLY A 67 11.90 1.52 -9.61
C GLY A 67 12.23 1.30 -8.14
N GLU A 68 12.18 2.36 -7.32
CA GLU A 68 12.44 2.29 -5.88
C GLU A 68 11.25 1.77 -5.07
N LYS A 69 10.05 1.86 -5.64
CA LYS A 69 8.81 1.41 -4.98
C LYS A 69 8.33 0.12 -5.60
N SER A 70 7.90 -0.81 -4.76
CA SER A 70 7.27 -2.04 -5.23
C SER A 70 6.00 -1.72 -6.04
N PRO A 71 5.78 -2.35 -7.20
CA PRO A 71 4.55 -2.15 -7.94
C PRO A 71 3.36 -2.72 -7.18
N ILE A 72 2.24 -2.01 -7.20
CA ILE A 72 0.96 -2.59 -6.79
C ILE A 72 0.47 -3.40 -8.00
N ALA A 73 0.72 -4.71 -8.01
CA ALA A 73 0.36 -5.56 -9.13
C ALA A 73 -0.41 -6.80 -8.66
N PRO A 74 -1.39 -7.28 -9.43
CA PRO A 74 -2.09 -8.51 -9.14
C PRO A 74 -1.27 -9.71 -9.60
N TYR A 75 -0.28 -10.10 -8.79
CA TYR A 75 0.56 -11.27 -9.09
C TYR A 75 -0.31 -12.51 -9.34
N GLY A 76 -0.02 -13.22 -10.44
CA GLY A 76 -0.84 -14.30 -10.94
C GLY A 76 -2.04 -13.83 -11.79
N SER A 77 -2.16 -12.55 -12.08
CA SER A 77 -3.19 -11.96 -12.97
C SER A 77 -4.63 -12.28 -12.58
N VAL A 78 -4.91 -12.38 -11.27
CA VAL A 78 -6.26 -12.64 -10.72
C VAL A 78 -6.76 -11.40 -10.01
N PHE A 79 -7.74 -10.69 -10.60
CA PHE A 79 -8.24 -9.41 -10.09
C PHE A 79 -9.62 -9.10 -10.69
N TRP A 80 -10.28 -8.09 -10.13
CA TRP A 80 -11.49 -7.48 -10.68
C TRP A 80 -11.14 -6.18 -11.38
N PHE A 81 -11.83 -5.86 -12.47
CA PHE A 81 -11.58 -4.61 -13.19
C PHE A 81 -12.83 -4.07 -13.87
N ARG A 82 -12.85 -2.77 -14.06
CA ARG A 82 -13.81 -2.07 -14.91
C ARG A 82 -13.30 -2.12 -16.35
N PRO A 83 -14.06 -2.59 -17.35
CA PRO A 83 -13.56 -2.73 -18.73
C PRO A 83 -12.90 -1.46 -19.29
N LYS A 84 -13.52 -0.29 -19.10
CA LYS A 84 -12.95 1.00 -19.52
C LYS A 84 -11.58 1.34 -18.90
N ALA A 85 -11.31 0.86 -17.70
CA ALA A 85 -10.01 1.06 -17.05
C ALA A 85 -8.88 0.25 -17.71
N ARG A 86 -9.19 -0.58 -18.70
CA ARG A 86 -8.25 -1.47 -19.38
C ARG A 86 -8.21 -1.25 -20.90
N GLU A 87 -8.99 -0.31 -21.43
CA GLU A 87 -9.04 -0.01 -22.85
C GLU A 87 -7.66 0.17 -23.49
N PRO A 88 -6.70 0.95 -22.94
CA PRO A 88 -5.39 1.11 -23.57
C PRO A 88 -4.62 -0.20 -23.78
N LEU A 89 -4.84 -1.18 -22.91
CA LEU A 89 -4.19 -2.49 -23.05
C LEU A 89 -4.92 -3.40 -24.05
N PHE A 90 -6.25 -3.33 -24.11
CA PHE A 90 -7.05 -4.12 -25.04
C PHE A 90 -6.93 -3.61 -26.47
N ASP A 91 -6.84 -2.30 -26.65
CA ASP A 91 -6.79 -1.64 -27.95
C ASP A 91 -5.39 -1.66 -28.59
N HIS A 92 -4.40 -2.18 -27.89
CA HIS A 92 -3.00 -2.25 -28.38
C HIS A 92 -2.83 -3.10 -29.63
N GLY A 93 -3.75 -4.01 -29.92
CA GLY A 93 -3.69 -4.84 -31.12
C GLY A 93 -2.65 -5.95 -31.06
N TRP A 94 -2.51 -6.59 -29.91
CA TRP A 94 -1.58 -7.68 -29.64
C TRP A 94 -1.52 -8.73 -30.74
N GLN A 95 -0.30 -9.13 -31.11
CA GLN A 95 -0.04 -10.24 -32.02
C GLN A 95 0.65 -11.36 -31.27
N HIS A 96 0.51 -12.59 -31.76
CA HIS A 96 1.20 -13.75 -31.17
C HIS A 96 2.73 -13.57 -31.14
N SER A 97 3.28 -12.88 -32.13
CA SER A 97 4.71 -12.56 -32.22
C SER A 97 5.22 -11.62 -31.13
N ASP A 98 4.36 -10.92 -30.42
CA ASP A 98 4.73 -10.01 -29.33
C ASP A 98 5.13 -10.78 -28.06
N PHE A 99 4.79 -12.06 -28.03
CA PHE A 99 5.08 -12.96 -26.90
C PHE A 99 6.24 -13.90 -27.25
N PRO A 100 7.16 -14.16 -26.32
CA PRO A 100 8.24 -15.11 -26.56
C PRO A 100 7.71 -16.53 -26.75
N PRO A 101 8.42 -17.37 -27.54
CA PRO A 101 8.03 -18.77 -27.73
C PRO A 101 8.19 -19.57 -26.42
N GLU A 102 7.45 -20.68 -26.36
CA GLU A 102 7.63 -21.67 -25.28
C GLU A 102 8.93 -22.49 -25.46
N PRO A 103 9.61 -22.89 -24.35
CA PRO A 103 9.24 -22.64 -22.96
C PRO A 103 9.58 -21.19 -22.54
N LEU A 104 8.67 -20.57 -21.78
CA LEU A 104 8.86 -19.20 -21.31
C LEU A 104 9.98 -19.13 -20.27
N PRO A 105 10.81 -18.07 -20.28
CA PRO A 105 11.67 -17.73 -19.16
C PRO A 105 10.87 -17.57 -17.86
N GLN A 106 11.50 -17.91 -16.74
CA GLN A 106 10.85 -17.83 -15.42
C GLN A 106 10.41 -16.41 -15.05
N ASP A 107 11.11 -15.38 -15.53
CA ASP A 107 10.82 -13.97 -15.27
C ASP A 107 11.38 -13.09 -16.40
N GLY A 108 11.07 -11.79 -16.41
CA GLY A 108 11.63 -10.80 -17.34
C GLY A 108 10.99 -10.79 -18.73
N THR A 109 9.82 -11.39 -18.92
CA THR A 109 9.11 -11.41 -20.22
C THR A 109 8.07 -10.29 -20.33
N ILE A 110 7.54 -10.09 -21.53
CA ILE A 110 6.42 -9.17 -21.78
C ILE A 110 5.19 -9.55 -20.93
N SER A 111 4.94 -10.84 -20.69
CA SER A 111 3.83 -11.30 -19.85
C SER A 111 3.98 -10.82 -18.41
N HIS A 112 5.19 -10.79 -17.87
CA HIS A 112 5.48 -10.25 -16.54
C HIS A 112 5.36 -8.72 -16.51
N ALA A 113 5.72 -8.03 -17.57
CA ALA A 113 5.49 -6.59 -17.69
C ALA A 113 3.99 -6.27 -17.75
N ILE A 114 3.21 -7.05 -18.48
CA ILE A 114 1.74 -6.94 -18.52
C ILE A 114 1.13 -7.15 -17.14
N GLU A 115 1.58 -8.14 -16.38
CA GLU A 115 1.11 -8.36 -15.01
C GLU A 115 1.35 -7.13 -14.12
N ARG A 116 2.46 -6.44 -14.26
CA ARG A 116 2.83 -5.28 -13.45
C ARG A 116 2.21 -3.97 -13.92
N ILE A 117 1.79 -3.88 -15.18
CA ILE A 117 1.27 -2.64 -15.73
C ILE A 117 -0.21 -2.40 -15.41
N TYR A 118 -0.98 -3.40 -15.04
CA TYR A 118 -2.42 -3.32 -14.85
C TYR A 118 -2.92 -2.11 -14.05
N PRO A 119 -2.37 -1.77 -12.89
CA PRO A 119 -2.80 -0.58 -12.15
C PRO A 119 -2.44 0.73 -12.86
N PHE A 120 -1.33 0.78 -13.59
CA PHE A 120 -0.91 1.98 -14.33
C PHE A 120 -1.81 2.24 -15.53
N VAL A 121 -2.28 1.18 -16.20
CA VAL A 121 -3.29 1.30 -17.27
C VAL A 121 -4.57 1.92 -16.72
N ALA A 122 -5.05 1.44 -15.57
CA ALA A 122 -6.22 1.99 -14.92
C ALA A 122 -6.02 3.49 -14.54
N GLN A 123 -4.86 3.84 -14.00
CA GLN A 123 -4.53 5.22 -13.66
C GLN A 123 -4.47 6.13 -14.88
N SER A 124 -3.86 5.68 -15.97
CA SER A 124 -3.82 6.43 -17.23
C SER A 124 -5.21 6.67 -17.82
N ALA A 125 -6.13 5.74 -17.61
CA ALA A 125 -7.52 5.87 -18.01
C ALA A 125 -8.41 6.69 -17.03
N GLY A 126 -7.80 7.32 -15.99
CA GLY A 126 -8.50 8.17 -15.02
C GLY A 126 -9.14 7.41 -13.86
N TYR A 127 -8.78 6.14 -13.65
CA TYR A 127 -9.27 5.30 -12.55
C TYR A 127 -8.18 5.07 -11.51
N TYR A 128 -8.55 4.62 -10.34
CA TYR A 128 -7.58 4.23 -9.31
C TYR A 128 -7.60 2.72 -9.02
N PRO A 129 -6.44 2.14 -8.66
CA PRO A 129 -6.34 0.77 -8.19
C PRO A 129 -6.58 0.69 -6.68
N ALA A 130 -7.21 -0.40 -6.22
CA ALA A 130 -7.35 -0.70 -4.80
C ALA A 130 -7.08 -2.18 -4.52
N VAL A 131 -7.00 -2.52 -3.23
CA VAL A 131 -6.76 -3.89 -2.77
C VAL A 131 -8.02 -4.43 -2.11
N VAL A 132 -8.40 -5.65 -2.46
CA VAL A 132 -9.52 -6.38 -1.85
C VAL A 132 -9.01 -7.53 -1.00
N MET A 133 -9.54 -7.65 0.21
CA MET A 133 -9.25 -8.75 1.12
C MET A 133 -10.54 -9.36 1.65
N SER A 134 -10.58 -10.68 1.77
CA SER A 134 -11.62 -11.33 2.55
C SER A 134 -11.40 -11.04 4.04
N LYS A 135 -12.48 -11.03 4.84
CA LYS A 135 -12.38 -10.74 6.28
C LYS A 135 -11.40 -11.67 7.00
N SER A 136 -11.44 -12.96 6.72
CA SER A 136 -10.54 -13.95 7.33
C SER A 136 -9.08 -13.71 6.93
N TYR A 137 -8.83 -13.39 5.65
CA TYR A 137 -7.48 -13.08 5.19
C TYR A 137 -6.95 -11.79 5.81
N ALA A 138 -7.78 -10.76 5.92
CA ALA A 138 -7.38 -9.47 6.50
C ALA A 138 -6.91 -9.63 7.96
N VAL A 139 -7.57 -10.48 8.75
CA VAL A 139 -7.13 -10.79 10.13
C VAL A 139 -5.75 -11.43 10.11
N THR A 140 -5.57 -12.51 9.35
CA THR A 140 -4.27 -13.22 9.25
C THR A 140 -3.17 -12.30 8.71
N HIS A 141 -3.50 -11.46 7.72
CA HIS A 141 -2.56 -10.49 7.15
C HIS A 141 -2.09 -9.48 8.19
N ASN A 142 -3.02 -8.91 8.96
CA ASN A 142 -2.67 -7.96 10.02
C ASN A 142 -1.82 -8.59 11.11
N ASP A 143 -2.17 -9.79 11.57
CA ASP A 143 -1.39 -10.53 12.58
C ASP A 143 0.03 -10.83 12.07
N THR A 144 0.15 -11.24 10.81
CA THR A 144 1.45 -11.48 10.16
C THR A 144 2.27 -10.18 10.07
N MET A 145 1.67 -9.07 9.66
CA MET A 145 2.35 -7.78 9.60
C MET A 145 2.79 -7.30 10.98
N GLN A 146 1.98 -7.48 12.00
CA GLN A 146 2.35 -7.16 13.38
C GLN A 146 3.51 -8.03 13.88
N ALA A 147 3.52 -9.31 13.55
CA ALA A 147 4.62 -10.21 13.90
C ALA A 147 5.94 -9.80 13.22
N TYR A 148 5.91 -9.46 11.93
CA TYR A 148 7.09 -8.95 11.21
C TYR A 148 7.57 -7.61 11.76
N ALA A 149 6.66 -6.67 11.96
CA ALA A 149 6.99 -5.38 12.56
C ALA A 149 7.61 -5.56 13.95
N GLY A 150 7.03 -6.40 14.79
CA GLY A 150 7.59 -6.73 16.11
C GLY A 150 8.95 -7.39 16.04
N GLY A 151 9.18 -8.28 15.08
CA GLY A 151 10.47 -8.93 14.83
C GLY A 151 11.58 -7.94 14.45
N VAL A 152 11.25 -6.88 13.74
CA VAL A 152 12.20 -5.81 13.36
C VAL A 152 12.37 -4.79 14.49
N ILE A 153 11.27 -4.31 15.05
CA ILE A 153 11.27 -3.19 16.01
C ILE A 153 11.92 -3.59 17.33
N ARG A 154 11.66 -4.79 17.85
CA ARG A 154 12.23 -5.23 19.13
C ARG A 154 13.77 -5.29 19.13
N PRO A 155 14.47 -5.88 18.13
CA PRO A 155 15.92 -5.81 18.04
C PRO A 155 16.42 -4.37 17.89
N LEU A 156 15.80 -3.55 17.07
CA LEU A 156 16.18 -2.14 16.89
C LEU A 156 16.07 -1.35 18.20
N ALA A 157 15.01 -1.56 18.96
CA ALA A 157 14.82 -0.92 20.25
C ALA A 157 15.94 -1.25 21.24
N ARG A 158 16.51 -2.47 21.17
CA ARG A 158 17.66 -2.88 22.00
C ARG A 158 18.97 -2.24 21.54
N VAL A 159 19.21 -2.17 20.23
CA VAL A 159 20.44 -1.63 19.64
C VAL A 159 20.54 -0.10 19.86
N PHE A 160 19.44 0.60 19.72
CA PHE A 160 19.40 2.06 19.80
C PHE A 160 19.03 2.60 21.19
N ASP A 161 19.09 1.75 22.21
CA ASP A 161 18.65 2.10 23.58
C ASP A 161 17.28 2.79 23.59
N CYS A 162 16.42 2.38 22.67
CA CYS A 162 15.07 2.89 22.56
C CYS A 162 14.23 2.24 23.66
N THR A 163 14.03 2.92 24.76
CA THR A 163 13.22 2.44 25.88
C THR A 163 11.74 2.36 25.56
N THR A 164 11.29 2.92 24.44
CA THR A 164 9.91 2.93 24.02
C THR A 164 9.74 2.44 22.59
N PHE A 165 8.61 1.80 22.31
CA PHE A 165 8.21 1.39 20.97
C PHE A 165 8.28 2.54 19.94
N TYR A 166 7.89 3.74 20.33
CA TYR A 166 7.90 4.92 19.45
C TYR A 166 9.32 5.38 19.09
N GLY A 167 10.26 5.30 20.01
CA GLY A 167 11.65 5.60 19.72
C GLY A 167 12.24 4.64 18.69
N ALA A 168 11.93 3.34 18.80
CA ALA A 168 12.37 2.32 17.86
C ALA A 168 11.76 2.53 16.46
N VAL A 169 10.46 2.80 16.37
CA VAL A 169 9.75 3.08 15.10
C VAL A 169 10.29 4.36 14.46
N SER A 170 10.48 5.41 15.25
CA SER A 170 11.03 6.68 14.76
C SER A 170 12.44 6.51 14.19
N SER A 171 13.30 5.75 14.87
CA SER A 171 14.65 5.45 14.40
C SER A 171 14.64 4.62 13.11
N ALA A 172 13.76 3.62 13.02
CA ALA A 172 13.66 2.73 11.87
C ALA A 172 13.06 3.42 10.63
N THR A 173 12.17 4.39 10.82
CA THR A 173 11.51 5.10 9.70
C THR A 173 12.22 6.38 9.28
N GLY A 174 13.34 6.74 9.93
CA GLY A 174 14.02 8.00 9.66
C GLY A 174 13.22 9.24 10.04
N PHE A 175 12.16 9.09 10.80
CA PHE A 175 11.45 10.20 11.39
C PHE A 175 12.40 10.94 12.34
N ALA A 176 12.81 12.15 11.97
CA ALA A 176 13.70 12.97 12.76
C ALA A 176 13.07 13.31 14.12
N TYR A 177 13.25 12.41 15.07
CA TYR A 177 12.84 12.62 16.44
C TYR A 177 13.79 13.63 17.07
N LYS A 178 13.46 14.91 16.92
CA LYS A 178 14.09 15.89 17.78
C LYS A 178 13.81 15.46 19.22
N LYS A 179 14.85 15.34 20.02
CA LYS A 179 15.00 14.92 21.43
C LYS A 179 13.98 15.50 22.43
N HIS A 180 12.80 15.86 22.00
CA HIS A 180 11.74 16.37 22.84
C HIS A 180 10.75 15.24 23.10
N HIS A 181 10.94 14.61 24.19
CA HIS A 181 10.16 13.68 25.01
C HIS A 181 8.62 13.63 24.79
N LEU A 182 8.13 13.76 23.56
CA LEU A 182 6.71 13.77 23.26
C LEU A 182 6.03 12.45 23.63
N PHE A 183 6.80 11.36 23.60
CA PHE A 183 6.28 10.03 23.90
C PHE A 183 7.10 9.24 24.92
N SER A 184 8.13 9.83 25.53
CA SER A 184 9.03 9.12 26.43
C SER A 184 8.47 8.84 27.83
N HIS A 185 7.31 9.36 28.16
CA HIS A 185 6.68 9.13 29.46
C HIS A 185 5.21 8.80 29.29
N TYR A 186 4.89 7.54 29.19
CA TYR A 186 3.54 7.04 29.46
C TYR A 186 3.28 7.05 30.98
N GLY A 187 3.19 8.23 31.55
CA GLY A 187 2.52 8.45 32.82
C GLY A 187 1.10 8.97 32.55
N PRO A 188 0.24 9.07 33.56
CA PRO A 188 -1.09 9.64 33.40
C PRO A 188 -0.99 10.98 32.66
N TYR A 189 -1.66 11.07 31.54
CA TYR A 189 -1.60 12.19 30.62
C TYR A 189 -2.09 13.47 31.33
N SER A 190 -1.19 14.41 31.58
CA SER A 190 -1.60 15.76 31.93
C SER A 190 -2.02 16.52 30.66
N ASP A 191 -3.03 17.39 30.76
CA ASP A 191 -3.52 18.20 29.63
C ASP A 191 -2.43 19.10 29.02
N SER A 192 -1.43 19.49 29.81
CA SER A 192 -0.25 20.20 29.32
C SER A 192 0.59 19.40 28.32
N ARG A 193 0.76 18.08 28.50
CA ARG A 193 1.53 17.22 27.59
C ARG A 193 0.78 16.98 26.28
N ARG A 194 -0.55 16.82 26.34
CA ARG A 194 -1.39 16.70 25.13
C ARG A 194 -1.33 17.97 24.29
N ARG A 195 -1.34 19.13 24.93
CA ARG A 195 -1.24 20.44 24.27
C ARG A 195 0.13 20.62 23.60
N HIS A 196 1.19 20.23 24.29
CA HIS A 196 2.55 20.30 23.74
C HIS A 196 2.74 19.37 22.55
N ALA A 197 2.26 18.12 22.62
CA ALA A 197 2.29 17.18 21.52
C ALA A 197 1.52 17.68 20.29
N ARG A 198 0.34 18.28 20.50
CA ARG A 198 -0.48 18.85 19.43
C ARG A 198 0.22 20.03 18.75
N ASN A 199 0.77 20.95 19.53
CA ASN A 199 1.48 22.11 19.01
C ASN A 199 2.71 21.67 18.20
N TRP A 200 3.48 20.72 18.72
CA TRP A 200 4.63 20.19 18.00
C TRP A 200 4.24 19.52 16.65
N LEU A 201 3.18 18.69 16.64
CA LEU A 201 2.68 18.06 15.40
C LEU A 201 2.23 19.12 14.40
N ARG A 202 1.52 20.16 14.84
CA ARG A 202 1.09 21.25 13.98
C ARG A 202 2.28 22.00 13.37
N ASP A 203 3.31 22.26 14.15
CA ASP A 203 4.44 23.11 13.77
C ASP A 203 5.52 22.37 12.96
N ASN A 204 5.52 21.01 12.97
CA ASN A 204 6.55 20.21 12.34
C ASN A 204 6.03 19.26 11.22
N LEU A 205 4.73 19.19 10.97
CA LEU A 205 4.17 18.42 9.88
C LEU A 205 3.82 19.30 8.68
N PRO A 206 3.91 18.77 7.45
CA PRO A 206 3.43 19.46 6.26
C PRO A 206 1.97 19.90 6.41
N ALA A 207 1.63 21.03 5.79
CA ALA A 207 0.27 21.57 5.82
C ALA A 207 -0.76 20.52 5.39
N GLY A 208 -1.76 20.28 6.22
CA GLY A 208 -2.80 19.26 6.02
C GLY A 208 -2.56 17.92 6.70
N SER A 209 -1.32 17.48 6.90
CA SER A 209 -1.00 16.20 7.54
C SER A 209 -1.48 16.13 8.99
N TYR A 210 -1.43 17.22 9.71
CA TYR A 210 -1.95 17.33 11.06
C TYR A 210 -3.46 17.03 11.15
N LYS A 211 -4.24 17.59 10.23
CA LYS A 211 -5.70 17.34 10.17
C LYS A 211 -6.01 15.86 9.88
N VAL A 212 -5.24 15.24 9.00
CA VAL A 212 -5.39 13.80 8.70
C VAL A 212 -5.12 12.95 9.94
N ILE A 213 -4.05 13.21 10.68
CA ILE A 213 -3.71 12.47 11.91
C ILE A 213 -4.80 12.61 12.96
N ILE A 214 -5.31 13.82 13.21
CA ILE A 214 -6.37 14.05 14.18
C ILE A 214 -7.67 13.41 13.77
N ASN A 215 -8.04 13.49 12.50
CA ASN A 215 -9.27 12.86 11.98
C ASN A 215 -9.19 11.33 12.04
N THR A 216 -8.05 10.73 11.70
CA THR A 216 -7.82 9.29 11.82
C THR A 216 -7.91 8.85 13.28
N LYS A 217 -7.35 9.62 14.22
CA LYS A 217 -7.48 9.34 15.65
C LYS A 217 -8.93 9.40 16.13
N ARG A 218 -9.70 10.41 15.71
CA ARG A 218 -11.15 10.51 16.02
C ARG A 218 -11.94 9.34 15.45
N ALA A 219 -11.62 8.89 14.24
CA ALA A 219 -12.28 7.74 13.60
C ALA A 219 -11.98 6.41 14.30
N ILE A 220 -10.77 6.23 14.84
CA ILE A 220 -10.35 4.99 15.50
C ILE A 220 -10.81 4.93 16.96
N PHE A 221 -10.72 6.03 17.71
CA PHE A 221 -10.93 6.06 19.15
C PHE A 221 -12.24 6.74 19.59
N GLY A 222 -13.07 7.18 18.63
CA GLY A 222 -14.31 7.92 18.89
C GLY A 222 -14.08 9.39 19.29
N PRO A 223 -15.17 10.17 19.40
CA PRO A 223 -15.07 11.55 19.87
C PRO A 223 -14.63 11.54 21.36
N HIS A 224 -13.51 12.19 21.62
CA HIS A 224 -13.13 12.46 23.01
C HIS A 224 -14.10 13.51 23.57
N GLU A 225 -14.92 13.11 24.54
CA GLU A 225 -15.67 14.04 25.37
C GLU A 225 -14.69 14.84 26.26
N GLY A 226 -14.34 16.00 25.82
CA GLY A 226 -13.54 16.97 26.54
C GLY A 226 -13.52 18.30 25.80
N PRO A 227 -13.41 19.45 26.47
CA PRO A 227 -13.49 20.76 25.86
C PRO A 227 -12.26 20.98 24.96
N TYR A 228 -12.42 20.67 23.68
CA TYR A 228 -11.49 21.03 22.62
C TYR A 228 -12.16 22.12 21.80
N GLU A 229 -11.87 23.34 22.16
CA GLU A 229 -12.09 24.48 21.28
C GLU A 229 -11.20 24.30 20.04
N ASP A 230 -11.78 24.52 18.87
CA ASP A 230 -11.21 24.39 17.53
C ASP A 230 -9.99 25.29 17.27
#